data_7ad2a67d52da2606076cf0e256ea52eb
#
_entry.id   7ad2a67d52da2606076cf0e256ea52eb
#
_cell.length_a   1.000
_cell.length_b   1.000
_cell.length_c   1.000
_cell.angle_alpha   90.00
_cell.angle_beta   90.00
_cell.angle_gamma   90.00
#
_symmetry.space_group_name_H-M   'P 1'
#
loop_
_entity.id
_entity.type
_entity.pdbx_description
1 polymer ?
#
loop_
_entity_poly.entity_id
_entity_poly.type
_entity_poly.pdbx_seq_one_letter_code
_entity_poly.pdbx_strand_id
1 'polypeptide(L)'
;MNKVIFTFLASLLLLVSVSCGNNSKSADGEIEVGITIYRYDDNFISFMRRNIETMLNGKVKFIMNDSENDQVKQNDQIDAAIQRNVDALAINLVDPASASFMINKIKPTGIPVIFFNKEPSKEDMLSYDKAWYVGTLSEESGNIQGELVVKAWTSNPNWDKNGDGVIQYILLKGEAGHPDAEARTSRIKAVLADNGINIEQLDEQTANWDILQAQNATDAWIEKFGNKIEFIFSNNDAMALGALKSIQKQGYNIGDAAKFIPIVGVDAIPEVIEEIKKGTVVGTVLQSPKDQAKAIVDMLLNVANKKDVLDGTEYKLDDVKAVRVPYRAITLENIEESAEAYK
;
A
#
# COMPACT_ATOMS: atom_id res chain seq x y z
N MET A 1 -34.96 -6.25 -93.38
CA MET A 1 -34.35 -7.29 -92.56
C MET A 1 -33.40 -6.59 -91.57
N ASN A 2 -33.94 -6.13 -90.42
CA ASN A 2 -33.12 -5.48 -89.38
C ASN A 2 -33.25 -6.30 -88.10
N LYS A 3 -32.13 -6.82 -87.65
CA LYS A 3 -32.02 -7.54 -86.37
C LYS A 3 -31.82 -6.51 -85.24
N VAL A 4 -32.75 -6.45 -84.29
CA VAL A 4 -32.65 -5.70 -83.05
C VAL A 4 -31.95 -6.57 -82.01
N ILE A 5 -30.80 -6.14 -81.50
CA ILE A 5 -30.05 -6.76 -80.44
C ILE A 5 -30.53 -6.12 -79.12
N PHE A 6 -31.13 -6.87 -78.23
CA PHE A 6 -31.46 -6.47 -76.85
C PHE A 6 -30.27 -6.73 -75.95
N THR A 7 -29.71 -5.63 -75.43
CA THR A 7 -28.63 -5.71 -74.42
C THR A 7 -29.28 -5.70 -73.01
N PHE A 8 -29.15 -6.79 -72.30
CA PHE A 8 -29.55 -6.89 -70.89
C PHE A 8 -28.44 -6.23 -70.00
N LEU A 9 -28.79 -5.16 -69.32
CA LEU A 9 -27.96 -4.53 -68.34
C LEU A 9 -28.27 -5.18 -66.99
N ALA A 10 -27.36 -6.01 -66.48
CA ALA A 10 -27.44 -6.62 -65.16
C ALA A 10 -26.86 -5.62 -64.13
N SER A 11 -27.74 -5.02 -63.33
CA SER A 11 -27.38 -4.18 -62.21
C SER A 11 -26.87 -5.05 -61.06
N LEU A 12 -25.60 -5.01 -60.77
CA LEU A 12 -24.97 -5.63 -59.62
C LEU A 12 -25.15 -4.76 -58.37
N LEU A 13 -26.12 -5.08 -57.51
CA LEU A 13 -26.23 -4.48 -56.16
C LEU A 13 -25.09 -5.02 -55.29
N LEU A 14 -24.10 -4.15 -55.02
CA LEU A 14 -23.13 -4.37 -53.94
C LEU A 14 -23.83 -4.14 -52.59
N LEU A 15 -24.15 -5.19 -51.88
CA LEU A 15 -24.49 -5.16 -50.46
C LEU A 15 -23.20 -4.88 -49.69
N VAL A 16 -23.00 -3.63 -49.28
CA VAL A 16 -21.98 -3.30 -48.28
C VAL A 16 -22.53 -3.75 -46.91
N SER A 17 -22.11 -4.92 -46.46
CA SER A 17 -22.32 -5.36 -45.08
C SER A 17 -21.44 -4.49 -44.19
N VAL A 18 -22.03 -3.50 -43.51
CA VAL A 18 -21.41 -2.80 -42.38
C VAL A 18 -21.28 -3.86 -41.27
N SER A 19 -20.10 -4.46 -41.18
CA SER A 19 -19.72 -5.23 -40.00
C SER A 19 -19.53 -4.27 -38.86
N CYS A 20 -20.54 -4.13 -38.00
CA CYS A 20 -20.32 -3.61 -36.65
C CYS A 20 -19.28 -4.51 -35.98
N GLY A 21 -18.09 -3.98 -35.81
CA GLY A 21 -17.02 -4.67 -35.08
C GLY A 21 -17.47 -4.85 -33.62
N ASN A 22 -18.06 -6.02 -33.34
CA ASN A 22 -18.01 -6.58 -32.01
C ASN A 22 -16.52 -6.84 -31.75
N ASN A 23 -15.92 -6.12 -30.83
CA ASN A 23 -14.67 -6.51 -30.19
C ASN A 23 -14.95 -7.78 -29.39
N SER A 24 -15.00 -8.92 -30.09
CA SER A 24 -15.02 -10.23 -29.47
C SER A 24 -13.63 -10.48 -28.87
N LYS A 25 -13.57 -10.81 -27.56
CA LYS A 25 -12.39 -11.45 -26.95
C LYS A 25 -11.78 -12.44 -27.94
N SER A 26 -10.44 -12.51 -27.96
CA SER A 26 -9.71 -13.53 -28.70
C SER A 26 -10.32 -14.92 -28.43
N ALA A 27 -10.45 -15.73 -29.46
CA ALA A 27 -11.16 -17.02 -29.45
C ALA A 27 -10.59 -18.09 -28.48
N ASP A 28 -9.51 -17.80 -27.76
CA ASP A 28 -8.79 -18.74 -26.90
C ASP A 28 -9.22 -18.71 -25.42
N GLY A 29 -10.17 -17.88 -25.01
CA GLY A 29 -10.74 -17.92 -23.65
C GLY A 29 -9.74 -17.67 -22.51
N GLU A 30 -8.54 -17.18 -22.81
CA GLU A 30 -7.53 -16.89 -21.80
C GLU A 30 -7.93 -15.67 -20.95
N ILE A 31 -7.92 -15.86 -19.63
CA ILE A 31 -8.24 -14.78 -18.66
C ILE A 31 -7.16 -13.71 -18.74
N GLU A 32 -7.58 -12.44 -18.83
CA GLU A 32 -6.69 -11.28 -18.77
C GLU A 32 -7.12 -10.37 -17.63
N VAL A 33 -6.16 -9.97 -16.75
CA VAL A 33 -6.42 -9.05 -15.64
C VAL A 33 -5.57 -7.79 -15.77
N GLY A 34 -6.13 -6.65 -15.36
CA GLY A 34 -5.44 -5.37 -15.29
C GLY A 34 -5.02 -5.05 -13.86
N ILE A 35 -3.79 -4.57 -13.66
CA ILE A 35 -3.28 -4.20 -12.35
C ILE A 35 -2.64 -2.82 -12.45
N THR A 36 -2.97 -1.92 -11.53
CA THR A 36 -2.28 -0.64 -11.42
C THR A 36 -1.65 -0.51 -10.04
N ILE A 37 -0.39 -0.10 -10.02
CA ILE A 37 0.39 0.17 -8.83
C ILE A 37 0.62 1.68 -8.77
N TYR A 38 0.39 2.31 -7.60
CA TYR A 38 0.49 3.75 -7.48
C TYR A 38 1.90 4.28 -7.80
N ARG A 39 2.95 3.54 -7.40
CA ARG A 39 4.34 3.73 -7.86
C ARG A 39 5.17 2.48 -7.59
N TYR A 40 6.14 2.18 -8.46
CA TYR A 40 6.97 0.98 -8.38
C TYR A 40 8.15 1.10 -7.40
N ASP A 41 8.60 2.32 -7.12
CA ASP A 41 9.78 2.62 -6.32
C ASP A 41 9.50 2.75 -4.82
N ASP A 42 8.25 2.56 -4.38
CA ASP A 42 7.91 2.44 -2.97
C ASP A 42 8.47 1.14 -2.38
N ASN A 43 9.18 1.24 -1.25
CA ASN A 43 9.88 0.12 -0.64
C ASN A 43 8.93 -1.05 -0.32
N PHE A 44 7.83 -0.79 0.40
CA PHE A 44 6.87 -1.82 0.79
C PHE A 44 6.09 -2.37 -0.41
N ILE A 45 5.55 -1.49 -1.25
CA ILE A 45 4.75 -1.86 -2.43
C ILE A 45 5.59 -2.65 -3.45
N SER A 46 6.89 -2.42 -3.53
CA SER A 46 7.77 -3.19 -4.42
C SER A 46 7.80 -4.68 -4.07
N PHE A 47 7.71 -5.04 -2.79
CA PHE A 47 7.60 -6.44 -2.36
C PHE A 47 6.22 -7.02 -2.67
N MET A 48 5.15 -6.29 -2.38
CA MET A 48 3.79 -6.71 -2.70
C MET A 48 3.63 -6.94 -4.21
N ARG A 49 4.11 -6.00 -5.03
CA ARG A 49 4.11 -6.09 -6.50
C ARG A 49 4.79 -7.37 -6.99
N ARG A 50 6.03 -7.63 -6.54
CA ARG A 50 6.77 -8.84 -6.94
C ARG A 50 6.05 -10.13 -6.54
N ASN A 51 5.42 -10.16 -5.37
CA ASN A 51 4.63 -11.31 -4.94
C ASN A 51 3.41 -11.51 -5.84
N ILE A 52 2.68 -10.46 -6.19
CA ILE A 52 1.53 -10.53 -7.13
C ILE A 52 2.00 -11.04 -8.49
N GLU A 53 3.06 -10.48 -9.07
CA GLU A 53 3.64 -10.91 -10.34
C GLU A 53 4.01 -12.40 -10.32
N THR A 54 4.73 -12.83 -9.27
CA THR A 54 5.15 -14.22 -9.10
C THR A 54 3.96 -15.17 -9.00
N MET A 55 2.93 -14.80 -8.23
CA MET A 55 1.75 -15.65 -8.00
C MET A 55 0.83 -15.73 -9.23
N LEU A 56 0.80 -14.71 -10.09
CA LEU A 56 0.00 -14.69 -11.32
C LEU A 56 0.70 -15.35 -12.50
N ASN A 57 2.05 -15.39 -12.49
CA ASN A 57 2.84 -15.91 -13.60
C ASN A 57 2.45 -17.35 -13.96
N GLY A 58 2.14 -17.58 -15.25
CA GLY A 58 1.72 -18.86 -15.78
C GLY A 58 0.28 -19.27 -15.45
N LYS A 59 -0.50 -18.45 -14.74
CA LYS A 59 -1.91 -18.72 -14.43
C LYS A 59 -2.89 -17.93 -15.31
N VAL A 60 -2.59 -16.68 -15.59
CA VAL A 60 -3.42 -15.76 -16.40
C VAL A 60 -2.53 -14.78 -17.16
N LYS A 61 -3.06 -14.16 -18.20
CA LYS A 61 -2.45 -12.93 -18.73
C LYS A 61 -2.70 -11.78 -17.77
N PHE A 62 -1.68 -10.98 -17.54
CA PHE A 62 -1.86 -9.75 -16.76
C PHE A 62 -1.07 -8.60 -17.36
N ILE A 63 -1.60 -7.40 -17.19
CA ILE A 63 -0.91 -6.14 -17.48
C ILE A 63 -0.78 -5.41 -16.17
N MET A 64 0.46 -5.17 -15.74
CA MET A 64 0.75 -4.42 -14.54
C MET A 64 1.41 -3.09 -14.90
N ASN A 65 0.84 -1.99 -14.45
CA ASN A 65 1.24 -0.64 -14.79
C ASN A 65 1.73 0.12 -13.58
N ASP A 66 2.83 0.88 -13.76
CA ASP A 66 3.29 1.90 -12.84
C ASP A 66 2.53 3.21 -13.10
N SER A 67 1.81 3.71 -12.11
CA SER A 67 1.13 5.00 -12.21
C SER A 67 2.04 6.18 -11.86
N GLU A 68 3.29 5.93 -11.44
CA GLU A 68 4.31 6.95 -11.12
C GLU A 68 3.80 8.05 -10.17
N ASN A 69 2.91 7.68 -9.25
CA ASN A 69 2.21 8.60 -8.34
C ASN A 69 1.43 9.72 -9.07
N ASP A 70 1.00 9.46 -10.30
CA ASP A 70 0.22 10.39 -11.13
C ASP A 70 -1.20 9.84 -11.32
N GLN A 71 -2.19 10.58 -10.77
CA GLN A 71 -3.60 10.19 -10.82
C GLN A 71 -4.16 10.24 -12.26
N VAL A 72 -3.69 11.16 -13.11
CA VAL A 72 -4.13 11.23 -14.51
C VAL A 72 -3.64 10.00 -15.26
N LYS A 73 -2.37 9.64 -15.08
CA LYS A 73 -1.78 8.42 -15.67
C LYS A 73 -2.53 7.17 -15.22
N GLN A 74 -2.88 7.07 -13.92
CA GLN A 74 -3.68 5.95 -13.43
C GLN A 74 -5.06 5.88 -14.07
N ASN A 75 -5.73 7.01 -14.26
CA ASN A 75 -7.02 7.06 -14.93
C ASN A 75 -6.94 6.55 -16.38
N ASP A 76 -5.89 6.93 -17.13
CA ASP A 76 -5.66 6.46 -18.49
C ASP A 76 -5.38 4.95 -18.55
N GLN A 77 -4.65 4.42 -17.56
CA GLN A 77 -4.38 2.98 -17.43
C GLN A 77 -5.67 2.18 -17.18
N ILE A 78 -6.58 2.70 -16.36
CA ILE A 78 -7.90 2.09 -16.12
C ILE A 78 -8.75 2.15 -17.39
N ASP A 79 -8.77 3.28 -18.11
CA ASP A 79 -9.50 3.41 -19.37
C ASP A 79 -8.96 2.40 -20.42
N ALA A 80 -7.65 2.23 -20.52
CA ALA A 80 -7.04 1.24 -21.40
C ALA A 80 -7.43 -0.20 -21.02
N ALA A 81 -7.45 -0.53 -19.72
CA ALA A 81 -7.87 -1.85 -19.25
C ALA A 81 -9.37 -2.12 -19.55
N ILE A 82 -10.24 -1.13 -19.36
CA ILE A 82 -11.66 -1.22 -19.73
C ILE A 82 -11.82 -1.44 -21.25
N GLN A 83 -11.10 -0.70 -22.10
CA GLN A 83 -11.15 -0.87 -23.56
C GLN A 83 -10.68 -2.26 -24.01
N ARG A 84 -9.77 -2.89 -23.26
CA ARG A 84 -9.30 -4.27 -23.51
C ARG A 84 -10.29 -5.33 -23.04
N ASN A 85 -11.34 -4.94 -22.33
CA ASN A 85 -12.31 -5.87 -21.71
C ASN A 85 -11.62 -6.91 -20.79
N VAL A 86 -10.71 -6.46 -19.93
CA VAL A 86 -10.09 -7.35 -18.93
C VAL A 86 -11.15 -8.04 -18.07
N ASP A 87 -10.85 -9.25 -17.58
CA ASP A 87 -11.79 -10.03 -16.80
C ASP A 87 -11.92 -9.55 -15.35
N ALA A 88 -10.89 -8.89 -14.83
CA ALA A 88 -10.89 -8.26 -13.50
C ALA A 88 -9.80 -7.19 -13.39
N LEU A 89 -9.94 -6.33 -12.38
CA LEU A 89 -8.98 -5.27 -12.05
C LEU A 89 -8.47 -5.43 -10.62
N ALA A 90 -7.17 -5.15 -10.40
CA ALA A 90 -6.60 -4.90 -9.08
C ALA A 90 -5.99 -3.50 -9.07
N ILE A 91 -6.40 -2.64 -8.12
CA ILE A 91 -6.05 -1.22 -8.13
C ILE A 91 -5.42 -0.81 -6.79
N ASN A 92 -4.15 -0.44 -6.83
CA ASN A 92 -3.50 0.33 -5.77
C ASN A 92 -3.62 1.81 -6.13
N LEU A 93 -4.52 2.51 -5.46
CA LEU A 93 -4.88 3.90 -5.77
C LEU A 93 -3.68 4.85 -5.63
N VAL A 94 -3.54 5.81 -6.53
CA VAL A 94 -2.67 6.97 -6.32
C VAL A 94 -3.27 7.84 -5.20
N ASP A 95 -4.50 8.28 -5.38
CA ASP A 95 -5.26 9.05 -4.39
C ASP A 95 -6.53 8.28 -3.98
N PRO A 96 -6.70 7.92 -2.68
CA PRO A 96 -7.92 7.28 -2.20
C PRO A 96 -9.20 8.07 -2.54
N ALA A 97 -9.15 9.41 -2.59
CA ALA A 97 -10.30 10.24 -2.92
C ALA A 97 -10.75 10.08 -4.38
N SER A 98 -9.92 9.52 -5.26
CA SER A 98 -10.28 9.22 -6.65
C SER A 98 -11.12 7.96 -6.84
N ALA A 99 -11.33 7.16 -5.79
CA ALA A 99 -12.01 5.87 -5.87
C ALA A 99 -13.43 5.98 -6.46
N SER A 100 -14.19 6.97 -6.03
CA SER A 100 -15.55 7.24 -6.57
C SER A 100 -15.53 7.43 -8.08
N PHE A 101 -14.61 8.23 -8.60
CA PHE A 101 -14.45 8.48 -10.02
C PHE A 101 -14.12 7.19 -10.80
N MET A 102 -13.20 6.37 -10.28
CA MET A 102 -12.84 5.10 -10.91
C MET A 102 -13.97 4.08 -10.87
N ILE A 103 -14.65 3.96 -9.74
CA ILE A 103 -15.80 3.05 -9.59
C ILE A 103 -16.92 3.45 -10.57
N ASN A 104 -17.19 4.73 -10.74
CA ASN A 104 -18.19 5.21 -11.70
C ASN A 104 -17.85 4.89 -13.17
N LYS A 105 -16.57 4.79 -13.52
CA LYS A 105 -16.11 4.32 -14.83
C LYS A 105 -16.21 2.79 -14.98
N ILE A 106 -15.85 2.05 -13.94
CA ILE A 106 -15.76 0.57 -13.98
C ILE A 106 -17.16 -0.07 -13.88
N LYS A 107 -18.02 0.42 -12.99
CA LYS A 107 -19.34 -0.15 -12.69
C LYS A 107 -20.23 -0.40 -13.93
N PRO A 108 -20.36 0.51 -14.90
CA PRO A 108 -21.17 0.27 -16.11
C PRO A 108 -20.65 -0.89 -16.98
N THR A 109 -19.38 -1.24 -16.89
CA THR A 109 -18.77 -2.34 -17.66
C THR A 109 -19.02 -3.71 -17.02
N GLY A 110 -19.37 -3.75 -15.73
CA GLY A 110 -19.53 -4.97 -14.96
C GLY A 110 -18.23 -5.67 -14.58
N ILE A 111 -17.07 -5.06 -14.85
CA ILE A 111 -15.75 -5.61 -14.50
C ILE A 111 -15.57 -5.58 -12.97
N PRO A 112 -15.24 -6.72 -12.33
CA PRO A 112 -14.96 -6.76 -10.90
C PRO A 112 -13.62 -6.09 -10.58
N VAL A 113 -13.53 -5.45 -9.40
CA VAL A 113 -12.34 -4.72 -8.96
C VAL A 113 -11.96 -5.06 -7.52
N ILE A 114 -10.66 -5.32 -7.31
CA ILE A 114 -10.05 -5.47 -6.00
C ILE A 114 -9.17 -4.24 -5.75
N PHE A 115 -9.58 -3.35 -4.87
CA PHE A 115 -8.69 -2.29 -4.38
C PHE A 115 -7.74 -2.85 -3.32
N PHE A 116 -6.56 -2.26 -3.19
CA PHE A 116 -5.63 -2.71 -2.16
C PHE A 116 -4.70 -1.61 -1.67
N ASN A 117 -4.18 -1.77 -0.45
CA ASN A 117 -3.29 -0.89 0.28
C ASN A 117 -3.92 0.47 0.62
N LYS A 118 -4.15 1.36 -0.34
CA LYS A 118 -4.84 2.64 -0.12
C LYS A 118 -6.35 2.41 -0.18
N GLU A 119 -7.00 2.43 0.98
CA GLU A 119 -8.41 2.06 1.14
C GLU A 119 -9.35 3.16 0.62
N PRO A 120 -10.31 2.84 -0.27
CA PRO A 120 -11.40 3.73 -0.62
C PRO A 120 -12.31 4.03 0.58
N SER A 121 -13.11 5.09 0.48
CA SER A 121 -14.14 5.34 1.51
C SER A 121 -15.15 4.20 1.59
N LYS A 122 -15.79 4.04 2.76
CA LYS A 122 -16.88 3.07 2.93
C LYS A 122 -18.01 3.28 1.93
N GLU A 123 -18.37 4.54 1.66
CA GLU A 123 -19.40 4.90 0.70
C GLU A 123 -19.04 4.42 -0.72
N ASP A 124 -17.80 4.66 -1.14
CA ASP A 124 -17.30 4.21 -2.44
C ASP A 124 -17.35 2.70 -2.57
N MET A 125 -16.82 1.98 -1.57
CA MET A 125 -16.81 0.52 -1.55
C MET A 125 -18.20 -0.09 -1.65
N LEU A 126 -19.19 0.49 -0.98
CA LEU A 126 -20.57 0.00 -0.99
C LEU A 126 -21.35 0.43 -2.24
N SER A 127 -20.84 1.39 -3.01
CA SER A 127 -21.49 1.89 -4.23
C SER A 127 -21.50 0.89 -5.40
N TYR A 128 -20.61 -0.12 -5.38
CA TYR A 128 -20.49 -1.13 -6.43
C TYR A 128 -20.38 -2.55 -5.84
N ASP A 129 -21.32 -3.43 -6.17
CA ASP A 129 -21.39 -4.80 -5.61
C ASP A 129 -20.13 -5.65 -5.91
N LYS A 130 -19.48 -5.37 -7.07
CA LYS A 130 -18.27 -6.09 -7.50
C LYS A 130 -16.98 -5.33 -7.17
N ALA A 131 -16.98 -4.52 -6.13
CA ALA A 131 -15.79 -3.89 -5.60
C ALA A 131 -15.47 -4.47 -4.21
N TRP A 132 -14.21 -4.86 -4.01
CA TRP A 132 -13.67 -5.39 -2.76
C TRP A 132 -12.34 -4.72 -2.43
N TYR A 133 -11.90 -4.87 -1.19
CA TYR A 133 -10.61 -4.34 -0.75
C TYR A 133 -9.79 -5.43 -0.07
N VAL A 134 -8.47 -5.38 -0.25
CA VAL A 134 -7.51 -6.15 0.52
C VAL A 134 -6.49 -5.20 1.14
N GLY A 135 -6.36 -5.27 2.45
CA GLY A 135 -5.40 -4.45 3.18
C GLY A 135 -5.42 -4.77 4.66
N THR A 136 -5.23 -3.76 5.47
CA THR A 136 -5.08 -3.88 6.92
C THR A 136 -6.10 -2.98 7.64
N LEU A 137 -6.16 -3.04 8.95
CA LEU A 137 -6.86 -2.05 9.76
C LEU A 137 -5.86 -0.97 10.18
N SER A 138 -5.94 0.20 9.58
CA SER A 138 -4.97 1.29 9.77
C SER A 138 -4.68 1.59 11.24
N GLU A 139 -5.72 1.61 12.10
CA GLU A 139 -5.57 1.89 13.53
C GLU A 139 -4.78 0.82 14.28
N GLU A 140 -4.85 -0.45 13.86
CA GLU A 140 -4.14 -1.56 14.50
C GLU A 140 -2.64 -1.33 14.49
N SER A 141 -2.08 -0.86 13.36
CA SER A 141 -0.64 -0.58 13.26
C SER A 141 -0.18 0.51 14.22
N GLY A 142 -0.95 1.60 14.35
CA GLY A 142 -0.63 2.68 15.27
C GLY A 142 -0.78 2.26 16.75
N ASN A 143 -1.75 1.39 17.06
CA ASN A 143 -1.91 0.82 18.40
C ASN A 143 -0.70 -0.03 18.77
N ILE A 144 -0.31 -0.98 17.91
CA ILE A 144 0.85 -1.86 18.13
C ILE A 144 2.14 -1.03 18.22
N GLN A 145 2.31 -0.03 17.36
CA GLN A 145 3.46 0.87 17.43
C GLN A 145 3.51 1.63 18.76
N GLY A 146 2.36 2.12 19.25
CA GLY A 146 2.26 2.75 20.56
C GLY A 146 2.63 1.81 21.70
N GLU A 147 2.16 0.57 21.67
CA GLU A 147 2.49 -0.46 22.67
C GLU A 147 3.99 -0.80 22.67
N LEU A 148 4.64 -0.85 21.49
CA LEU A 148 6.08 -0.99 21.38
C LEU A 148 6.82 0.16 22.08
N VAL A 149 6.36 1.40 21.89
CA VAL A 149 6.95 2.57 22.56
C VAL A 149 6.75 2.49 24.06
N VAL A 150 5.53 2.17 24.55
CA VAL A 150 5.24 1.98 25.99
C VAL A 150 6.19 0.98 26.62
N LYS A 151 6.31 -0.23 26.03
CA LYS A 151 7.20 -1.29 26.52
C LYS A 151 8.65 -0.83 26.54
N ALA A 152 9.10 -0.22 25.46
CA ALA A 152 10.48 0.20 25.28
C ALA A 152 10.86 1.34 26.24
N TRP A 153 10.04 2.36 26.34
CA TRP A 153 10.27 3.51 27.22
C TRP A 153 10.31 3.13 28.69
N THR A 154 9.30 2.39 29.15
CA THR A 154 9.23 1.96 30.57
C THR A 154 10.36 1.02 30.98
N SER A 155 10.92 0.27 30.04
CA SER A 155 12.05 -0.63 30.30
C SER A 155 13.41 0.08 30.27
N ASN A 156 13.48 1.33 29.79
CA ASN A 156 14.74 2.05 29.61
C ASN A 156 14.68 3.48 30.17
N PRO A 157 14.63 3.66 31.50
CA PRO A 157 14.48 4.98 32.12
C PRO A 157 15.60 5.96 31.77
N ASN A 158 16.75 5.49 31.31
CA ASN A 158 17.86 6.34 30.88
C ASN A 158 17.63 7.03 29.52
N TRP A 159 16.52 6.74 28.81
CA TRP A 159 16.15 7.43 27.58
C TRP A 159 15.50 8.78 27.87
N ASP A 160 14.93 8.98 29.05
CA ASP A 160 14.55 10.27 29.61
C ASP A 160 15.82 11.05 29.96
N LYS A 161 16.35 11.81 29.02
CA LYS A 161 17.67 12.45 29.10
C LYS A 161 17.69 13.65 30.03
N ASN A 162 16.52 14.29 30.21
CA ASN A 162 16.38 15.47 31.04
C ASN A 162 15.75 15.18 32.42
N GLY A 163 15.19 13.94 32.61
CA GLY A 163 14.62 13.47 33.87
C GLY A 163 13.24 14.05 34.21
N ASP A 164 12.49 14.53 33.20
CA ASP A 164 11.17 15.16 33.41
C ASP A 164 9.97 14.20 33.29
N GLY A 165 10.22 12.95 32.90
CA GLY A 165 9.19 11.93 32.73
C GLY A 165 8.30 12.13 31.51
N VAL A 166 8.75 12.92 30.54
CA VAL A 166 8.05 13.23 29.28
C VAL A 166 8.89 12.72 28.11
N ILE A 167 8.28 12.15 27.09
CA ILE A 167 8.98 11.78 25.84
C ILE A 167 8.98 12.98 24.90
N GLN A 168 10.14 13.60 24.69
CA GLN A 168 10.31 14.59 23.65
C GLN A 168 10.58 13.91 22.32
N TYR A 169 9.62 13.98 21.40
CA TYR A 169 9.69 13.23 20.14
C TYR A 169 9.56 14.10 18.89
N ILE A 170 10.10 13.55 17.80
CA ILE A 170 9.83 13.99 16.43
C ILE A 170 9.03 12.91 15.71
N LEU A 171 8.17 13.32 14.76
CA LEU A 171 7.32 12.39 14.01
C LEU A 171 7.48 12.58 12.50
N LEU A 172 7.81 11.46 11.83
CA LEU A 172 7.83 11.36 10.37
C LEU A 172 6.50 10.78 9.90
N LYS A 173 5.69 11.65 9.28
CA LYS A 173 4.37 11.30 8.78
C LYS A 173 4.46 10.82 7.33
N GLY A 174 3.65 9.84 6.98
CA GLY A 174 3.45 9.38 5.62
C GLY A 174 2.77 10.44 4.75
N GLU A 175 2.16 10.00 3.68
CA GLU A 175 1.42 10.87 2.76
C GLU A 175 0.18 11.47 3.44
N ALA A 176 0.01 12.78 3.32
CA ALA A 176 -1.12 13.48 3.93
C ALA A 176 -2.46 12.98 3.37
N GLY A 177 -3.43 12.73 4.24
CA GLY A 177 -4.74 12.19 3.87
C GLY A 177 -4.77 10.68 3.62
N HIS A 178 -3.61 10.01 3.66
CA HIS A 178 -3.56 8.56 3.59
C HIS A 178 -4.10 7.95 4.90
N PRO A 179 -5.09 7.02 4.87
CA PRO A 179 -5.68 6.47 6.08
C PRO A 179 -4.65 5.92 7.09
N ASP A 180 -3.65 5.18 6.61
CA ASP A 180 -2.59 4.66 7.47
C ASP A 180 -1.73 5.76 8.11
N ALA A 181 -1.38 6.82 7.36
CA ALA A 181 -0.58 7.91 7.91
C ALA A 181 -1.32 8.64 9.02
N GLU A 182 -2.60 8.93 8.82
CA GLU A 182 -3.44 9.60 9.81
C GLU A 182 -3.65 8.71 11.05
N ALA A 183 -3.95 7.43 10.84
CA ALA A 183 -4.16 6.48 11.93
C ALA A 183 -2.88 6.24 12.74
N ARG A 184 -1.75 5.92 12.10
CA ARG A 184 -0.46 5.70 12.78
C ARG A 184 -0.04 6.94 13.57
N THR A 185 -0.22 8.15 13.01
CA THR A 185 0.10 9.42 13.69
C THR A 185 -0.78 9.67 14.92
N SER A 186 -2.08 9.40 14.84
CA SER A 186 -3.02 9.67 15.94
C SER A 186 -3.01 8.58 17.00
N ARG A 187 -2.97 7.30 16.58
CA ARG A 187 -3.10 6.16 17.50
C ARG A 187 -1.88 5.97 18.41
N ILE A 188 -0.66 6.17 17.90
CA ILE A 188 0.53 6.12 18.76
C ILE A 188 0.44 7.10 19.93
N LYS A 189 -0.01 8.35 19.66
CA LYS A 189 -0.22 9.38 20.68
C LYS A 189 -1.31 8.96 21.68
N ALA A 190 -2.42 8.40 21.20
CA ALA A 190 -3.52 7.95 22.04
C ALA A 190 -3.11 6.79 22.96
N VAL A 191 -2.40 5.78 22.43
CA VAL A 191 -1.91 4.65 23.23
C VAL A 191 -0.96 5.10 24.34
N LEU A 192 -0.06 6.04 24.05
CA LEU A 192 0.83 6.60 25.08
C LEU A 192 0.06 7.33 26.17
N ALA A 193 -0.92 8.16 25.79
CA ALA A 193 -1.78 8.85 26.76
C ALA A 193 -2.61 7.87 27.61
N ASP A 194 -3.20 6.82 27.00
CA ASP A 194 -3.98 5.80 27.69
C ASP A 194 -3.13 4.99 28.70
N ASN A 195 -1.81 4.91 28.48
CA ASN A 195 -0.85 4.29 29.41
C ASN A 195 -0.19 5.29 30.38
N GLY A 196 -0.67 6.54 30.44
CA GLY A 196 -0.17 7.56 31.36
C GLY A 196 1.22 8.07 31.04
N ILE A 197 1.70 7.88 29.80
CA ILE A 197 2.99 8.39 29.35
C ILE A 197 2.79 9.81 28.76
N ASN A 198 3.42 10.79 29.38
CA ASN A 198 3.42 12.15 28.87
C ASN A 198 4.34 12.27 27.65
N ILE A 199 3.90 13.03 26.66
CA ILE A 199 4.63 13.24 25.41
C ILE A 199 4.67 14.74 25.05
N GLU A 200 5.80 15.19 24.51
CA GLU A 200 5.98 16.51 23.93
C GLU A 200 6.43 16.40 22.48
N GLN A 201 5.60 16.85 21.56
CA GLN A 201 5.95 16.88 20.14
C GLN A 201 6.86 18.05 19.85
N LEU A 202 8.13 17.78 19.57
CA LEU A 202 9.08 18.81 19.16
C LEU A 202 8.81 19.31 17.74
N ASP A 203 8.49 18.36 16.83
CA ASP A 203 8.12 18.68 15.45
C ASP A 203 7.49 17.48 14.75
N GLU A 204 6.81 17.73 13.63
CA GLU A 204 6.20 16.72 12.75
C GLU A 204 6.34 17.15 11.29
N GLN A 205 6.73 16.24 10.40
CA GLN A 205 6.82 16.55 8.98
C GLN A 205 6.30 15.38 8.13
N THR A 206 5.51 15.71 7.13
CA THR A 206 5.14 14.77 6.07
C THR A 206 6.37 14.49 5.20
N ALA A 207 6.77 13.22 5.13
CA ALA A 207 7.90 12.73 4.34
C ALA A 207 7.49 11.69 3.28
N ASN A 208 6.17 11.54 3.03
CA ASN A 208 5.57 10.82 1.88
C ASN A 208 6.12 9.40 1.67
N TRP A 209 6.37 8.65 2.77
CA TRP A 209 6.94 7.30 2.76
C TRP A 209 8.37 7.23 2.20
N ASP A 210 9.01 8.38 1.98
CA ASP A 210 10.28 8.53 1.28
C ASP A 210 11.47 8.66 2.22
N ILE A 211 12.49 7.83 2.00
CA ILE A 211 13.70 7.76 2.82
C ILE A 211 14.51 9.06 2.79
N LEU A 212 14.60 9.74 1.62
CA LEU A 212 15.39 10.96 1.48
C LEU A 212 14.69 12.16 2.10
N GLN A 213 13.37 12.27 1.94
CA GLN A 213 12.59 13.32 2.58
C GLN A 213 12.67 13.20 4.11
N ALA A 214 12.54 11.97 4.64
CA ALA A 214 12.71 11.70 6.07
C ALA A 214 14.12 12.03 6.57
N GLN A 215 15.15 11.67 5.81
CA GLN A 215 16.53 12.02 6.15
C GLN A 215 16.72 13.54 6.20
N ASN A 216 16.24 14.28 5.20
CA ASN A 216 16.37 15.75 5.16
C ASN A 216 15.61 16.41 6.32
N ALA A 217 14.41 15.95 6.64
CA ALA A 217 13.66 16.45 7.81
C ALA A 217 14.44 16.21 9.11
N THR A 218 14.99 15.01 9.27
CA THR A 218 15.73 14.63 10.47
C THR A 218 17.08 15.35 10.57
N ASP A 219 17.78 15.60 9.45
CA ASP A 219 19.00 16.42 9.43
C ASP A 219 18.73 17.83 10.02
N ALA A 220 17.61 18.46 9.60
CA ALA A 220 17.21 19.77 10.15
C ALA A 220 16.79 19.70 11.63
N TRP A 221 16.11 18.64 12.05
CA TRP A 221 15.67 18.48 13.44
C TRP A 221 16.83 18.20 14.40
N ILE A 222 17.81 17.41 13.99
CA ILE A 222 18.99 17.12 14.81
C ILE A 222 19.83 18.39 15.00
N GLU A 223 19.91 19.25 13.98
CA GLU A 223 20.55 20.55 14.10
C GLU A 223 19.80 21.49 15.07
N LYS A 224 18.46 21.49 15.00
CA LYS A 224 17.59 22.36 15.80
C LYS A 224 17.45 21.91 17.25
N PHE A 225 17.28 20.62 17.49
CA PHE A 225 16.88 20.08 18.79
C PHE A 225 18.00 19.26 19.48
N GLY A 226 18.88 18.60 18.69
CA GLY A 226 20.01 17.81 19.23
C GLY A 226 19.55 16.79 20.26
N ASN A 227 20.17 16.86 21.44
CA ASN A 227 19.90 15.96 22.57
C ASN A 227 18.49 16.04 23.17
N LYS A 228 17.69 17.05 22.80
CA LYS A 228 16.30 17.12 23.25
C LYS A 228 15.42 16.03 22.61
N ILE A 229 15.86 15.43 21.49
CA ILE A 229 15.11 14.35 20.85
C ILE A 229 15.35 13.07 21.66
N GLU A 230 14.29 12.53 22.21
CA GLU A 230 14.30 11.29 23.02
C GLU A 230 13.65 10.11 22.32
N PHE A 231 12.84 10.37 21.29
CA PHE A 231 12.23 9.34 20.48
C PHE A 231 11.94 9.81 19.05
N ILE A 232 12.02 8.88 18.09
CA ILE A 232 11.58 9.10 16.71
C ILE A 232 10.43 8.16 16.39
N PHE A 233 9.25 8.72 16.14
CA PHE A 233 8.10 7.98 15.64
C PHE A 233 8.07 8.09 14.12
N SER A 234 8.09 6.95 13.43
CA SER A 234 8.03 6.93 11.97
C SER A 234 6.81 6.14 11.50
N ASN A 235 6.02 6.73 10.61
CA ASN A 235 4.84 6.05 10.08
C ASN A 235 5.20 4.82 9.20
N ASN A 236 6.44 4.74 8.67
CA ASN A 236 6.93 3.51 8.04
C ASN A 236 8.45 3.32 8.24
N ASP A 237 8.95 2.16 7.84
CA ASP A 237 10.33 1.75 8.01
C ASP A 237 11.30 2.48 7.06
N ALA A 238 10.88 2.79 5.83
CA ALA A 238 11.72 3.53 4.90
C ALA A 238 12.09 4.91 5.47
N MET A 239 11.13 5.63 6.05
CA MET A 239 11.36 6.89 6.72
C MET A 239 12.18 6.71 8.00
N ALA A 240 11.96 5.61 8.77
CA ALA A 240 12.77 5.29 9.95
C ALA A 240 14.25 5.09 9.59
N LEU A 241 14.55 4.42 8.47
CA LEU A 241 15.93 4.29 7.95
C LEU A 241 16.52 5.63 7.53
N GLY A 242 15.71 6.52 6.93
CA GLY A 242 16.14 7.88 6.61
C GLY A 242 16.55 8.65 7.87
N ALA A 243 15.72 8.58 8.91
CA ALA A 243 16.02 9.18 10.22
C ALA A 243 17.27 8.57 10.86
N LEU A 244 17.37 7.23 10.90
CA LEU A 244 18.55 6.54 11.46
C LEU A 244 19.83 7.00 10.77
N LYS A 245 19.84 7.05 9.45
CA LYS A 245 21.00 7.50 8.67
C LYS A 245 21.39 8.95 8.99
N SER A 246 20.41 9.83 9.20
CA SER A 246 20.64 11.21 9.61
C SER A 246 21.32 11.28 10.98
N ILE A 247 20.73 10.63 12.01
CA ILE A 247 21.25 10.72 13.38
C ILE A 247 22.61 10.05 13.50
N GLN A 248 22.88 8.96 12.76
CA GLN A 248 24.19 8.28 12.75
C GLN A 248 25.32 9.18 12.24
N LYS A 249 25.06 10.05 11.25
CA LYS A 249 26.06 11.04 10.78
C LYS A 249 26.47 12.01 11.89
N GLN A 250 25.61 12.22 12.88
CA GLN A 250 25.85 13.11 14.03
C GLN A 250 26.33 12.35 15.28
N GLY A 251 26.64 11.07 15.14
CA GLY A 251 27.20 10.25 16.18
C GLY A 251 26.20 9.61 17.15
N TYR A 252 24.91 9.62 16.82
CA TYR A 252 23.86 8.91 17.56
C TYR A 252 23.74 7.45 17.07
N ASN A 253 23.25 6.56 17.90
CA ASN A 253 22.97 5.14 17.60
C ASN A 253 24.16 4.38 16.94
N ILE A 254 25.41 4.74 17.32
CA ILE A 254 26.65 4.10 16.86
C ILE A 254 27.46 3.47 18.00
N GLY A 255 26.79 3.09 19.09
CA GLY A 255 27.40 2.36 20.21
C GLY A 255 27.58 3.17 21.51
N ASP A 256 27.40 4.48 21.50
CA ASP A 256 27.35 5.31 22.71
C ASP A 256 25.93 5.36 23.27
N ALA A 257 25.70 4.72 24.42
CA ALA A 257 24.40 4.67 25.07
C ALA A 257 23.86 6.06 25.47
N ALA A 258 24.71 7.03 25.75
CA ALA A 258 24.31 8.41 26.06
C ALA A 258 23.82 9.17 24.82
N LYS A 259 24.14 8.67 23.64
CA LYS A 259 23.74 9.21 22.33
C LYS A 259 22.77 8.27 21.61
N PHE A 260 21.96 7.53 22.35
CA PHE A 260 20.93 6.70 21.75
C PHE A 260 19.62 7.48 21.61
N ILE A 261 18.99 7.40 20.45
CA ILE A 261 17.64 7.90 20.17
C ILE A 261 16.83 6.71 19.65
N PRO A 262 15.86 6.18 20.42
CA PRO A 262 15.03 5.08 19.99
C PRO A 262 14.16 5.45 18.79
N ILE A 263 13.98 4.50 17.87
CA ILE A 263 13.20 4.63 16.63
C ILE A 263 12.24 3.45 16.55
N VAL A 264 10.99 3.72 16.18
CA VAL A 264 10.00 2.71 15.82
C VAL A 264 9.43 3.01 14.44
N GLY A 265 9.16 1.94 13.66
CA GLY A 265 8.60 2.02 12.32
C GLY A 265 7.36 1.14 12.13
N VAL A 266 6.97 0.96 10.88
CA VAL A 266 5.94 0.02 10.40
C VAL A 266 6.40 -0.52 9.06
N ASP A 267 6.16 -1.75 8.76
CA ASP A 267 6.29 -2.61 7.60
C ASP A 267 7.12 -3.87 7.91
N ALA A 268 8.14 -3.78 8.74
CA ALA A 268 9.16 -4.81 9.01
C ALA A 268 9.96 -5.19 7.76
N ILE A 269 10.35 -4.18 6.95
CA ILE A 269 11.17 -4.43 5.76
C ILE A 269 12.54 -5.04 6.15
N PRO A 270 13.16 -5.85 5.26
CA PRO A 270 14.42 -6.55 5.57
C PRO A 270 15.53 -5.65 6.09
N GLU A 271 15.64 -4.43 5.57
CA GLU A 271 16.66 -3.47 5.96
C GLU A 271 16.49 -3.00 7.42
N VAL A 272 15.22 -2.76 7.87
CA VAL A 272 14.97 -2.40 9.28
C VAL A 272 15.17 -3.60 10.20
N ILE A 273 14.85 -4.81 9.74
CA ILE A 273 15.11 -6.03 10.48
C ILE A 273 16.61 -6.14 10.82
N GLU A 274 17.50 -5.83 9.89
CA GLU A 274 18.95 -5.81 10.17
C GLU A 274 19.33 -4.71 11.18
N GLU A 275 18.66 -3.56 11.17
CA GLU A 275 18.92 -2.49 12.16
C GLU A 275 18.38 -2.86 13.57
N ILE A 276 17.26 -3.60 13.66
CA ILE A 276 16.78 -4.16 14.94
C ILE A 276 17.79 -5.18 15.51
N LYS A 277 18.37 -6.05 14.67
CA LYS A 277 19.41 -6.99 15.08
C LYS A 277 20.67 -6.29 15.64
N LYS A 278 21.00 -5.12 15.08
CA LYS A 278 22.11 -4.29 15.56
C LYS A 278 21.75 -3.49 16.82
N GLY A 279 20.48 -3.43 17.20
CA GLY A 279 19.99 -2.62 18.32
C GLY A 279 19.93 -1.12 18.02
N THR A 280 19.95 -0.70 16.75
CA THR A 280 19.87 0.70 16.32
C THR A 280 18.43 1.19 16.12
N VAL A 281 17.50 0.25 15.91
CA VAL A 281 16.04 0.45 15.87
C VAL A 281 15.41 -0.44 16.93
N VAL A 282 14.41 0.06 17.67
CA VAL A 282 13.81 -0.63 18.81
C VAL A 282 12.87 -1.74 18.37
N GLY A 283 12.10 -1.48 17.34
CA GLY A 283 11.10 -2.40 16.79
C GLY A 283 10.31 -1.79 15.65
N THR A 284 9.50 -2.61 15.04
CA THR A 284 8.61 -2.23 13.94
C THR A 284 7.31 -3.02 14.01
N VAL A 285 6.35 -2.68 13.16
CA VAL A 285 5.08 -3.40 13.03
C VAL A 285 5.05 -4.09 11.68
N LEU A 286 5.00 -5.41 11.65
CA LEU A 286 4.94 -6.18 10.42
C LEU A 286 3.61 -5.94 9.70
N GLN A 287 3.71 -5.46 8.48
CA GLN A 287 2.68 -5.47 7.46
C GLN A 287 3.09 -6.52 6.42
N SER A 288 2.41 -7.67 6.36
CA SER A 288 2.85 -8.76 5.49
C SER A 288 2.52 -8.50 4.01
N PRO A 289 3.51 -8.18 3.16
CA PRO A 289 3.26 -7.97 1.73
C PRO A 289 2.91 -9.26 1.01
N LYS A 290 3.41 -10.41 1.47
CA LYS A 290 3.13 -11.73 0.92
C LYS A 290 1.69 -12.16 1.18
N ASP A 291 1.20 -12.00 2.41
CA ASP A 291 -0.17 -12.40 2.76
C ASP A 291 -1.20 -11.50 2.08
N GLN A 292 -0.93 -10.19 1.99
CA GLN A 292 -1.77 -9.28 1.22
C GLN A 292 -1.77 -9.63 -0.27
N ALA A 293 -0.60 -9.85 -0.87
CA ALA A 293 -0.50 -10.27 -2.27
C ALA A 293 -1.26 -11.57 -2.54
N LYS A 294 -1.16 -12.55 -1.62
CA LYS A 294 -1.89 -13.80 -1.73
C LYS A 294 -3.41 -13.56 -1.73
N ALA A 295 -3.92 -12.76 -0.81
CA ALA A 295 -5.35 -12.45 -0.75
C ALA A 295 -5.82 -11.71 -2.01
N ILE A 296 -5.05 -10.73 -2.50
CA ILE A 296 -5.33 -10.02 -3.74
C ILE A 296 -5.44 -10.99 -4.92
N VAL A 297 -4.45 -11.88 -5.07
CA VAL A 297 -4.38 -12.81 -6.20
C VAL A 297 -5.50 -13.85 -6.13
N ASP A 298 -5.76 -14.44 -4.97
CA ASP A 298 -6.84 -15.42 -4.78
C ASP A 298 -8.20 -14.80 -5.16
N MET A 299 -8.51 -13.62 -4.61
CA MET A 299 -9.76 -12.90 -4.92
C MET A 299 -9.84 -12.49 -6.39
N LEU A 300 -8.74 -11.96 -6.95
CA LEU A 300 -8.68 -11.53 -8.35
C LEU A 300 -8.92 -12.69 -9.31
N LEU A 301 -8.28 -13.85 -9.08
CA LEU A 301 -8.46 -15.04 -9.88
C LEU A 301 -9.88 -15.60 -9.75
N ASN A 302 -10.48 -15.57 -8.56
CA ASN A 302 -11.85 -16.02 -8.34
C ASN A 302 -12.83 -15.19 -9.17
N VAL A 303 -12.79 -13.86 -9.04
CA VAL A 303 -13.74 -13.00 -9.77
C VAL A 303 -13.50 -12.98 -11.27
N ALA A 304 -12.25 -13.11 -11.73
CA ALA A 304 -11.92 -13.23 -13.15
C ALA A 304 -12.48 -14.54 -13.77
N ASN A 305 -12.54 -15.61 -12.96
CA ASN A 305 -13.17 -16.89 -13.32
C ASN A 305 -14.69 -16.93 -13.07
N LYS A 306 -15.32 -15.79 -12.72
CA LYS A 306 -16.76 -15.66 -12.45
C LYS A 306 -17.23 -16.53 -11.27
N LYS A 307 -16.35 -16.77 -10.31
CA LYS A 307 -16.63 -17.46 -9.05
C LYS A 307 -17.00 -16.46 -7.96
N ASP A 308 -17.46 -16.97 -6.81
CA ASP A 308 -17.54 -16.15 -5.59
C ASP A 308 -16.15 -15.62 -5.24
N VAL A 309 -16.08 -14.39 -4.76
CA VAL A 309 -14.81 -13.70 -4.50
C VAL A 309 -13.94 -14.43 -3.48
N LEU A 310 -14.55 -15.17 -2.55
CA LEU A 310 -13.86 -15.97 -1.52
C LEU A 310 -13.80 -17.48 -1.82
N ASP A 311 -14.22 -17.93 -3.03
CA ASP A 311 -14.24 -19.34 -3.37
C ASP A 311 -12.90 -20.06 -3.08
N GLY A 312 -12.95 -21.11 -2.27
CA GLY A 312 -11.76 -21.89 -1.91
C GLY A 312 -10.77 -21.20 -0.97
N THR A 313 -11.16 -20.10 -0.33
CA THR A 313 -10.31 -19.38 0.64
C THR A 313 -10.88 -19.48 2.07
N GLU A 314 -10.06 -19.13 3.07
CA GLU A 314 -10.48 -19.01 4.47
C GLU A 314 -10.72 -17.55 4.87
N TYR A 315 -10.59 -16.59 3.92
CA TYR A 315 -10.77 -15.17 4.20
C TYR A 315 -12.21 -14.85 4.57
N LYS A 316 -12.38 -13.71 5.25
CA LYS A 316 -13.70 -13.18 5.61
C LYS A 316 -13.75 -11.72 5.17
N LEU A 317 -14.91 -11.30 4.66
CA LEU A 317 -15.18 -9.89 4.40
C LEU A 317 -15.75 -9.24 5.65
N ASP A 318 -15.29 -8.02 5.91
CA ASP A 318 -15.91 -7.14 6.90
C ASP A 318 -17.14 -6.40 6.30
N ASP A 319 -17.68 -5.44 7.05
CA ASP A 319 -18.87 -4.65 6.68
C ASP A 319 -18.65 -3.67 5.51
N VAL A 320 -17.40 -3.49 5.08
CA VAL A 320 -17.02 -2.70 3.88
C VAL A 320 -16.51 -3.57 2.74
N LYS A 321 -16.74 -4.87 2.80
CA LYS A 321 -16.29 -5.87 1.81
C LYS A 321 -14.76 -5.95 1.71
N ALA A 322 -14.07 -5.84 2.83
CA ALA A 322 -12.62 -5.91 2.91
C ALA A 322 -12.13 -7.21 3.54
N VAL A 323 -11.04 -7.76 3.01
CA VAL A 323 -10.20 -8.77 3.66
C VAL A 323 -9.11 -8.03 4.43
N ARG A 324 -9.03 -8.25 5.75
CA ARG A 324 -8.07 -7.63 6.65
C ARG A 324 -6.93 -8.60 6.98
N VAL A 325 -5.73 -8.24 6.56
CA VAL A 325 -4.50 -8.95 6.94
C VAL A 325 -3.97 -8.33 8.24
N PRO A 326 -3.81 -9.11 9.32
CA PRO A 326 -3.45 -8.55 10.62
C PRO A 326 -2.01 -8.05 10.65
N TYR A 327 -1.78 -7.01 11.46
CA TYR A 327 -0.44 -6.55 11.83
C TYR A 327 0.17 -7.39 12.95
N ARG A 328 1.50 -7.33 13.13
CA ARG A 328 2.22 -7.94 14.24
C ARG A 328 3.37 -7.05 14.71
N ALA A 329 3.56 -6.98 16.04
CA ALA A 329 4.75 -6.33 16.59
C ALA A 329 6.00 -7.16 16.29
N ILE A 330 7.08 -6.52 15.83
CA ILE A 330 8.38 -7.15 15.64
C ILE A 330 9.44 -6.42 16.46
N THR A 331 10.12 -7.18 17.28
CA THR A 331 11.26 -6.76 18.10
C THR A 331 12.37 -7.78 17.94
N LEU A 332 13.51 -7.57 18.61
CA LEU A 332 14.59 -8.55 18.63
C LEU A 332 14.14 -9.93 19.17
N GLU A 333 13.10 -9.97 20.02
CA GLU A 333 12.62 -11.20 20.66
C GLU A 333 11.92 -12.16 19.67
N ASN A 334 11.29 -11.64 18.61
CA ASN A 334 10.50 -12.41 17.64
C ASN A 334 10.81 -12.08 16.18
N ILE A 335 12.01 -11.62 15.91
CA ILE A 335 12.45 -11.11 14.60
C ILE A 335 12.27 -12.12 13.45
N GLU A 336 12.34 -13.42 13.77
CA GLU A 336 12.19 -14.49 12.78
C GLU A 336 10.76 -14.55 12.17
N GLU A 337 9.76 -14.00 12.87
CA GLU A 337 8.38 -13.95 12.36
C GLU A 337 8.24 -13.06 11.12
N SER A 338 9.15 -12.10 10.92
CA SER A 338 9.14 -11.22 9.74
C SER A 338 9.70 -11.91 8.49
N ALA A 339 10.55 -12.95 8.66
CA ALA A 339 11.33 -13.54 7.57
C ALA A 339 10.45 -14.15 6.46
N GLU A 340 9.29 -14.74 6.79
CA GLU A 340 8.40 -15.37 5.82
C GLU A 340 7.59 -14.35 4.99
N ALA A 341 7.37 -13.16 5.52
CA ALA A 341 6.54 -12.14 4.87
C ALA A 341 7.21 -11.51 3.64
N TYR A 342 8.56 -11.60 3.57
CA TYR A 342 9.39 -10.98 2.54
C TYR A 342 10.14 -11.97 1.62
N LYS A 343 9.85 -13.29 1.72
CA LYS A 343 10.41 -14.34 0.86
C LYS A 343 9.70 -14.50 -0.47
#